data_fb55ee41af83a77b14721378c74d64b2
#
_entry.id   fb55ee41af83a77b14721378c74d64b2
#
_cell.length_a   1.000
_cell.length_b   1.000
_cell.length_c   1.000
_cell.angle_alpha   90.00
_cell.angle_beta   90.00
_cell.angle_gamma   90.00
#
_symmetry.space_group_name_H-M   'P 1'
#
loop_
_entity.id
_entity.type
_entity.pdbx_description
1 polymer ?
#
loop_
_entity_poly.entity_id
_entity_poly.type
_entity_poly.pdbx_seq_one_letter_code
_entity_poly.pdbx_strand_id
1 'polypeptide(L)'
;MLFEHLEHRLAACERHKNYGALLLLDLDGFKEINDTRGHDVGDLLLQTIAQRLEQSRRQEDIAGRLGGDEFIVLAQQLASNQELAEEKAFRIARKLQESLIEPIIYDGIKLQIGCSIGIRLMEPQRISTAQAIREADIAMYRAKRNRNNGVQIFTPTQPVPSADSIPIQARAMSGL
;
A
#
# COMPACT_ATOMS: atom_id res chain seq x y z
N MET A 1 -17.24 -1.04 -3.16
CA MET A 1 -16.89 -0.84 -1.71
C MET A 1 -15.54 -0.16 -1.51
N LEU A 2 -14.36 -0.80 -1.76
CA LEU A 2 -13.06 -0.16 -1.46
C LEU A 2 -12.81 1.13 -2.28
N PHE A 3 -13.11 1.11 -3.57
CA PHE A 3 -13.00 2.28 -4.47
C PHE A 3 -13.93 3.42 -4.07
N GLU A 4 -15.14 3.13 -3.64
CA GLU A 4 -16.09 4.11 -3.10
C GLU A 4 -15.52 4.77 -1.83
N HIS A 5 -14.89 3.97 -0.96
CA HIS A 5 -14.18 4.52 0.20
C HIS A 5 -13.05 5.46 -0.21
N LEU A 6 -12.23 5.08 -1.20
CA LEU A 6 -11.16 5.95 -1.68
C LEU A 6 -11.71 7.25 -2.27
N GLU A 7 -12.77 7.18 -3.09
CA GLU A 7 -13.42 8.36 -3.65
C GLU A 7 -13.96 9.30 -2.56
N HIS A 8 -14.63 8.73 -1.55
CA HIS A 8 -15.12 9.49 -0.39
C HIS A 8 -13.98 10.15 0.40
N ARG A 9 -12.82 9.47 0.53
CA ARG A 9 -11.65 10.02 1.24
C ARG A 9 -10.98 11.14 0.48
N LEU A 10 -10.83 11.01 -0.82
CA LEU A 10 -10.34 12.08 -1.68
C LEU A 10 -11.23 13.33 -1.59
N ALA A 11 -12.55 13.14 -1.68
CA ALA A 11 -13.52 14.23 -1.52
C ALA A 11 -13.49 14.85 -0.11
N ALA A 12 -13.22 14.06 0.94
CA ALA A 12 -13.08 14.56 2.30
C ALA A 12 -11.82 15.42 2.46
N CYS A 13 -10.68 15.02 1.88
CA CYS A 13 -9.45 15.82 1.88
C CYS A 13 -9.66 17.18 1.19
N GLU A 14 -10.35 17.20 0.05
CA GLU A 14 -10.70 18.43 -0.66
C GLU A 14 -11.59 19.34 0.19
N ARG A 15 -12.63 18.77 0.82
CA ARG A 15 -13.61 19.51 1.62
C ARG A 15 -13.01 20.10 2.90
N HIS A 16 -12.23 19.31 3.61
CA HIS A 16 -11.67 19.71 4.92
C HIS A 16 -10.30 20.38 4.81
N LYS A 17 -9.78 20.56 3.60
CA LYS A 17 -8.46 21.15 3.35
C LYS A 17 -7.35 20.47 4.17
N ASN A 18 -7.41 19.15 4.23
CA ASN A 18 -6.51 18.31 5.00
C ASN A 18 -5.92 17.21 4.09
N TYR A 19 -4.72 16.77 4.42
CA TYR A 19 -4.05 15.68 3.72
C TYR A 19 -4.42 14.32 4.32
N GLY A 20 -4.55 13.33 3.45
CA GLY A 20 -4.55 11.91 3.79
C GLY A 20 -3.46 11.18 3.01
N ALA A 21 -3.41 9.86 3.10
CA ALA A 21 -2.51 9.04 2.29
C ALA A 21 -3.19 7.75 1.84
N LEU A 22 -2.94 7.40 0.60
CA LEU A 22 -3.17 6.09 0.02
C LEU A 22 -1.84 5.33 0.07
N LEU A 23 -1.81 4.19 0.74
CA LEU A 23 -0.69 3.27 0.78
C LEU A 23 -1.05 2.01 -0.01
N LEU A 24 -0.28 1.67 -1.03
CA LEU A 24 -0.32 0.37 -1.69
C LEU A 24 0.81 -0.50 -1.17
N LEU A 25 0.48 -1.73 -0.82
CA LEU A 25 1.39 -2.70 -0.24
C LEU A 25 1.41 -3.95 -1.10
N ASP A 26 2.58 -4.51 -1.30
CA ASP A 26 2.79 -5.76 -2.03
C ASP A 26 3.75 -6.66 -1.24
N LEU A 27 3.42 -7.95 -1.14
CA LEU A 27 4.22 -8.93 -0.40
C LEU A 27 5.33 -9.48 -1.28
N ASP A 28 6.58 -9.15 -0.94
CA ASP A 28 7.76 -9.54 -1.72
C ASP A 28 8.03 -11.05 -1.61
N GLY A 29 8.00 -11.76 -2.75
CA GLY A 29 8.28 -13.20 -2.80
C GLY A 29 7.08 -14.09 -2.46
N PHE A 30 5.84 -13.56 -2.38
CA PHE A 30 4.65 -14.35 -2.08
C PHE A 30 4.43 -15.51 -3.05
N LYS A 31 4.66 -15.29 -4.35
CA LYS A 31 4.57 -16.34 -5.37
C LYS A 31 5.54 -17.49 -5.09
N GLU A 32 6.78 -17.19 -4.70
CA GLU A 32 7.79 -18.20 -4.37
C GLU A 32 7.36 -19.07 -3.17
N ILE A 33 6.70 -18.45 -2.17
CA ILE A 33 6.14 -19.19 -1.03
C ILE A 33 5.04 -20.13 -1.50
N ASN A 34 4.11 -19.68 -2.36
CA ASN A 34 3.08 -20.56 -2.93
C ASN A 34 3.68 -21.72 -3.73
N ASP A 35 4.66 -21.43 -4.59
CA ASP A 35 5.29 -22.43 -5.47
C ASP A 35 6.10 -23.48 -4.66
N THR A 36 6.68 -23.08 -3.53
CA THR A 36 7.55 -23.95 -2.71
C THR A 36 6.84 -24.60 -1.52
N ARG A 37 5.80 -23.97 -0.97
CA ARG A 37 5.12 -24.41 0.26
C ARG A 37 3.65 -24.77 0.06
N GLY A 38 3.10 -24.49 -1.13
CA GLY A 38 1.70 -24.73 -1.44
C GLY A 38 0.77 -23.55 -1.11
N HIS A 39 -0.41 -23.57 -1.72
CA HIS A 39 -1.40 -22.49 -1.59
C HIS A 39 -1.98 -22.37 -0.19
N ASP A 40 -2.10 -23.47 0.56
CA ASP A 40 -2.61 -23.43 1.95
C ASP A 40 -1.72 -22.57 2.86
N VAL A 41 -0.39 -22.63 2.67
CA VAL A 41 0.56 -21.79 3.40
C VAL A 41 0.45 -20.34 2.96
N GLY A 42 0.27 -20.11 1.65
CA GLY A 42 0.03 -18.77 1.11
C GLY A 42 -1.26 -18.14 1.65
N ASP A 43 -2.34 -18.90 1.73
CA ASP A 43 -3.62 -18.43 2.27
C ASP A 43 -3.51 -18.09 3.77
N LEU A 44 -2.84 -18.92 4.56
CA LEU A 44 -2.54 -18.61 5.96
C LEU A 44 -1.73 -17.32 6.09
N LEU A 45 -0.72 -17.16 5.24
CA LEU A 45 0.10 -15.95 5.20
C LEU A 45 -0.75 -14.70 4.94
N LEU A 46 -1.59 -14.74 3.91
CA LEU A 46 -2.49 -13.63 3.57
C LEU A 46 -3.47 -13.29 4.69
N GLN A 47 -4.03 -14.30 5.36
CA GLN A 47 -4.90 -14.10 6.52
C GLN A 47 -4.15 -13.43 7.68
N THR A 48 -2.94 -13.90 7.97
CA THR A 48 -2.11 -13.32 9.03
C THR A 48 -1.72 -11.87 8.73
N ILE A 49 -1.35 -11.57 7.48
CA ILE A 49 -1.05 -10.21 7.02
C ILE A 49 -2.29 -9.30 7.15
N ALA A 50 -3.47 -9.77 6.72
CA ALA A 50 -4.72 -9.02 6.86
C ALA A 50 -5.03 -8.69 8.34
N GLN A 51 -4.83 -9.65 9.25
CA GLN A 51 -5.02 -9.43 10.69
C GLN A 51 -4.02 -8.42 11.25
N ARG A 52 -2.74 -8.50 10.87
CA ARG A 52 -1.71 -7.55 11.31
C ARG A 52 -1.98 -6.13 10.81
N LEU A 53 -2.43 -5.98 9.57
CA LEU A 53 -2.86 -4.70 9.02
C LEU A 53 -4.01 -4.11 9.83
N GLU A 54 -5.04 -4.92 10.11
CA GLU A 54 -6.19 -4.50 10.90
C GLU A 54 -5.82 -4.07 12.32
N GLN A 55 -4.89 -4.77 12.97
CA GLN A 55 -4.40 -4.44 14.31
C GLN A 55 -3.46 -3.22 14.35
N SER A 56 -2.75 -2.95 13.26
CA SER A 56 -1.75 -1.89 13.19
C SER A 56 -2.31 -0.55 12.72
N ARG A 57 -3.45 -0.56 12.01
CA ARG A 57 -4.13 0.65 11.54
C ARG A 57 -4.79 1.42 12.68
N ARG A 58 -5.07 2.70 12.48
CA ARG A 58 -5.91 3.50 13.36
C ARG A 58 -7.38 3.18 13.12
N GLN A 59 -8.25 3.50 14.06
CA GLN A 59 -9.70 3.26 13.93
C GLN A 59 -10.31 4.00 12.72
N GLU A 60 -9.83 5.21 12.45
CA GLU A 60 -10.27 6.04 11.32
C GLU A 60 -9.71 5.59 9.96
N ASP A 61 -8.63 4.80 9.94
CA ASP A 61 -8.01 4.31 8.71
C ASP A 61 -8.79 3.11 8.15
N ILE A 62 -8.70 2.89 6.86
CA ILE A 62 -9.30 1.74 6.19
C ILE A 62 -8.18 0.87 5.65
N ALA A 63 -8.26 -0.42 5.91
CA ALA A 63 -7.39 -1.42 5.29
C ALA A 63 -8.23 -2.40 4.47
N GLY A 64 -7.68 -2.92 3.38
CA GLY A 64 -8.33 -3.90 2.53
C GLY A 64 -7.34 -4.62 1.63
N ARG A 65 -7.78 -5.74 1.05
CA ARG A 65 -7.03 -6.49 0.04
C ARG A 65 -7.57 -6.14 -1.34
N LEU A 66 -6.68 -5.78 -2.27
CA LEU A 66 -7.05 -5.49 -3.66
C LEU A 66 -7.17 -6.76 -4.49
N GLY A 67 -6.29 -7.71 -4.27
CA GLY A 67 -6.26 -9.01 -4.96
C GLY A 67 -4.85 -9.62 -4.85
N GLY A 68 -4.73 -10.93 -5.08
CA GLY A 68 -3.44 -11.60 -5.00
C GLY A 68 -2.71 -11.32 -3.68
N ASP A 69 -1.53 -10.74 -3.75
CA ASP A 69 -0.65 -10.33 -2.65
C ASP A 69 -0.66 -8.83 -2.37
N GLU A 70 -1.62 -8.09 -2.96
CA GLU A 70 -1.72 -6.63 -2.86
C GLU A 70 -2.76 -6.20 -1.82
N PHE A 71 -2.36 -5.24 -0.98
CA PHE A 71 -3.20 -4.61 0.04
C PHE A 71 -3.20 -3.09 -0.12
N ILE A 72 -4.21 -2.45 0.45
CA ILE A 72 -4.36 -1.01 0.47
C ILE A 72 -4.67 -0.52 1.88
N VAL A 73 -4.10 0.62 2.25
CA VAL A 73 -4.46 1.34 3.47
C VAL A 73 -4.75 2.79 3.12
N LEU A 74 -5.88 3.29 3.59
CA LEU A 74 -6.30 4.69 3.45
C LEU A 74 -6.18 5.38 4.79
N ALA A 75 -5.14 6.17 4.97
CA ALA A 75 -4.92 6.97 6.18
C ALA A 75 -5.50 8.37 6.01
N GLN A 76 -6.21 8.86 7.04
CA GLN A 76 -6.93 10.12 6.99
C GLN A 76 -6.38 11.14 7.95
N GLN A 77 -6.75 12.44 7.71
CA GLN A 77 -6.52 13.55 8.63
C GLN A 77 -5.07 13.61 9.14
N LEU A 78 -4.12 13.47 8.22
CA LEU A 78 -2.70 13.43 8.58
C LEU A 78 -2.22 14.80 9.04
N ALA A 79 -2.43 15.84 8.22
CA ALA A 79 -2.03 17.21 8.53
C ALA A 79 -2.72 18.21 7.60
N SER A 80 -2.61 19.51 7.93
CA SER A 80 -3.04 20.63 7.07
C SER A 80 -1.95 21.12 6.13
N ASN A 81 -0.70 20.68 6.28
CA ASN A 81 0.41 20.99 5.38
C ASN A 81 1.05 19.70 4.84
N GLN A 82 1.66 19.80 3.68
CA GLN A 82 2.20 18.67 2.94
C GLN A 82 3.38 18.01 3.67
N GLU A 83 4.34 18.78 4.13
CA GLU A 83 5.57 18.26 4.75
C GLU A 83 5.25 17.36 5.97
N LEU A 84 4.39 17.83 6.86
CA LEU A 84 3.96 17.06 8.02
C LEU A 84 3.10 15.84 7.61
N ALA A 85 2.33 15.96 6.53
CA ALA A 85 1.55 14.84 6.00
C ALA A 85 2.46 13.74 5.45
N GLU A 86 3.52 14.11 4.71
CA GLU A 86 4.53 13.18 4.20
C GLU A 86 5.24 12.46 5.36
N GLU A 87 5.69 13.19 6.37
CA GLU A 87 6.33 12.60 7.55
C GLU A 87 5.42 11.58 8.25
N LYS A 88 4.14 11.95 8.47
CA LYS A 88 3.18 11.07 9.13
C LYS A 88 2.82 9.86 8.27
N ALA A 89 2.63 10.04 6.97
CA ALA A 89 2.36 8.94 6.03
C ALA A 89 3.53 7.94 6.00
N PHE A 90 4.75 8.45 5.95
CA PHE A 90 5.94 7.62 5.98
C PHE A 90 6.08 6.84 7.30
N ARG A 91 5.79 7.47 8.44
CA ARG A 91 5.79 6.82 9.76
C ARG A 91 4.73 5.72 9.86
N ILE A 92 3.53 5.95 9.32
CA ILE A 92 2.49 4.92 9.23
C ILE A 92 2.98 3.74 8.38
N ALA A 93 3.51 4.00 7.19
CA ALA A 93 4.01 2.97 6.30
C ALA A 93 5.12 2.13 6.95
N ARG A 94 6.07 2.77 7.64
CA ARG A 94 7.13 2.07 8.36
C ARG A 94 6.58 1.17 9.48
N LYS A 95 5.67 1.68 10.29
CA LYS A 95 5.02 0.89 11.34
C LYS A 95 4.29 -0.33 10.77
N LEU A 96 3.57 -0.15 9.67
CA LEU A 96 2.92 -1.26 8.97
C LEU A 96 3.95 -2.25 8.46
N GLN A 97 4.98 -1.80 7.75
CA GLN A 97 6.04 -2.65 7.23
C GLN A 97 6.69 -3.49 8.34
N GLU A 98 7.08 -2.89 9.45
CA GLU A 98 7.67 -3.57 10.60
C GLU A 98 6.76 -4.68 11.14
N SER A 99 5.46 -4.40 11.29
CA SER A 99 4.47 -5.40 11.72
C SER A 99 4.31 -6.55 10.73
N LEU A 100 4.37 -6.26 9.41
CA LEU A 100 4.15 -7.27 8.37
C LEU A 100 5.34 -8.20 8.18
N ILE A 101 6.57 -7.69 8.31
CA ILE A 101 7.80 -8.49 8.14
C ILE A 101 8.14 -9.34 9.36
N GLU A 102 7.40 -9.22 10.47
CA GLU A 102 7.56 -10.11 11.61
C GLU A 102 7.35 -11.58 11.18
N PRO A 103 8.21 -12.49 11.62
CA PRO A 103 8.07 -13.90 11.26
C PRO A 103 6.73 -14.49 11.66
N ILE A 104 6.23 -15.39 10.83
CA ILE A 104 5.02 -16.18 11.06
C ILE A 104 5.46 -17.61 11.34
N ILE A 105 5.02 -18.20 12.45
CA ILE A 105 5.33 -19.59 12.77
C ILE A 105 4.14 -20.44 12.31
N TYR A 106 4.41 -21.37 11.41
CA TYR A 106 3.44 -22.33 10.92
C TYR A 106 4.04 -23.75 10.96
N ASP A 107 3.41 -24.64 11.68
CA ASP A 107 3.84 -26.05 11.87
C ASP A 107 5.35 -26.16 12.25
N GLY A 108 5.79 -25.31 13.17
CA GLY A 108 7.20 -25.23 13.62
C GLY A 108 8.15 -24.58 12.60
N ILE A 109 7.68 -24.17 11.43
CA ILE A 109 8.46 -23.52 10.38
C ILE A 109 8.32 -22.01 10.51
N LYS A 110 9.45 -21.30 10.45
CA LYS A 110 9.48 -19.84 10.42
C LYS A 110 9.32 -19.35 8.97
N LEU A 111 8.19 -18.72 8.69
CA LEU A 111 7.93 -18.03 7.43
C LEU A 111 8.27 -16.56 7.59
N GLN A 112 8.98 -16.01 6.64
CA GLN A 112 9.31 -14.57 6.60
C GLN A 112 9.07 -14.04 5.20
N ILE A 113 8.36 -12.91 5.12
CA ILE A 113 8.04 -12.25 3.85
C ILE A 113 8.44 -10.78 3.93
N GLY A 114 8.90 -10.23 2.82
CA GLY A 114 9.11 -8.79 2.68
C GLY A 114 7.81 -8.06 2.32
N CYS A 115 7.84 -6.75 2.46
CA CYS A 115 6.71 -5.89 2.04
C CYS A 115 7.23 -4.59 1.44
N SER A 116 6.81 -4.30 0.22
CA SER A 116 7.08 -3.05 -0.48
C SER A 116 5.85 -2.15 -0.41
N ILE A 117 6.03 -0.87 -0.04
CA ILE A 117 4.94 0.09 0.17
C ILE A 117 5.15 1.33 -0.68
N GLY A 118 4.16 1.65 -1.52
CA GLY A 118 4.05 2.90 -2.25
C GLY A 118 3.02 3.83 -1.62
N ILE A 119 3.39 5.09 -1.41
CA ILE A 119 2.55 6.09 -0.79
C ILE A 119 2.19 7.16 -1.81
N ARG A 120 0.89 7.49 -1.92
CA ARG A 120 0.39 8.68 -2.58
C ARG A 120 -0.35 9.55 -1.57
N LEU A 121 0.08 10.79 -1.38
CA LEU A 121 -0.69 11.73 -0.58
C LEU A 121 -2.03 12.05 -1.26
N MET A 122 -3.09 12.03 -0.48
CA MET A 122 -4.39 12.56 -0.85
C MET A 122 -4.42 14.04 -0.47
N GLU A 123 -4.27 14.90 -1.47
CA GLU A 123 -4.14 16.34 -1.31
C GLU A 123 -5.51 17.04 -1.19
N PRO A 124 -5.56 18.28 -0.67
CA PRO A 124 -6.77 19.12 -0.69
C PRO A 124 -7.20 19.56 -2.09
N GLN A 125 -6.60 19.02 -3.13
CA GLN A 125 -6.91 19.26 -4.54
C GLN A 125 -7.54 18.02 -5.14
N ARG A 126 -8.41 18.22 -6.14
CA ARG A 126 -9.12 17.13 -6.78
C ARG A 126 -8.19 16.27 -7.63
N ILE A 127 -8.09 15.00 -7.27
CA ILE A 127 -7.42 13.97 -8.09
C ILE A 127 -8.38 12.79 -8.25
N SER A 128 -8.32 12.11 -9.39
CA SER A 128 -9.16 10.93 -9.61
C SER A 128 -8.64 9.72 -8.84
N THR A 129 -9.54 8.83 -8.44
CA THR A 129 -9.22 7.54 -7.82
C THR A 129 -8.21 6.74 -8.65
N ALA A 130 -8.42 6.67 -9.97
CA ALA A 130 -7.52 5.97 -10.90
C ALA A 130 -6.11 6.58 -10.90
N GLN A 131 -6.01 7.91 -10.87
CA GLN A 131 -4.72 8.60 -10.79
C GLN A 131 -4.02 8.32 -9.45
N ALA A 132 -4.74 8.40 -8.32
CA ALA A 132 -4.18 8.14 -7.00
C ALA A 132 -3.58 6.73 -6.89
N ILE A 133 -4.32 5.72 -7.38
CA ILE A 133 -3.85 4.33 -7.38
C ILE A 133 -2.63 4.17 -8.29
N ARG A 134 -2.66 4.69 -9.52
CA ARG A 134 -1.54 4.61 -10.46
C ARG A 134 -0.27 5.24 -9.88
N GLU A 135 -0.38 6.39 -9.23
CA GLU A 135 0.76 7.09 -8.64
C GLU A 135 1.31 6.35 -7.40
N ALA A 136 0.45 5.75 -6.59
CA ALA A 136 0.86 4.88 -5.50
C ALA A 136 1.57 3.61 -6.00
N ASP A 137 1.08 3.00 -7.10
CA ASP A 137 1.69 1.83 -7.73
C ASP A 137 3.09 2.14 -8.27
N ILE A 138 3.27 3.30 -8.92
CA ILE A 138 4.59 3.77 -9.35
C ILE A 138 5.56 3.87 -8.17
N ALA A 139 5.11 4.41 -7.05
CA ALA A 139 5.92 4.51 -5.84
C ALA A 139 6.24 3.12 -5.25
N MET A 140 5.27 2.21 -5.21
CA MET A 140 5.45 0.84 -4.75
C MET A 140 6.46 0.06 -5.61
N TYR A 141 6.38 0.20 -6.92
CA TYR A 141 7.36 -0.39 -7.83
C TYR A 141 8.79 0.12 -7.58
N ARG A 142 8.95 1.43 -7.28
CA ARG A 142 10.25 1.99 -6.87
C ARG A 142 10.72 1.43 -5.54
N ALA A 143 9.81 1.24 -4.59
CA ALA A 143 10.11 0.61 -3.30
C ALA A 143 10.65 -0.80 -3.49
N LYS A 144 10.05 -1.62 -4.36
CA LYS A 144 10.52 -2.98 -4.71
C LYS A 144 11.93 -2.97 -5.29
N ARG A 145 12.26 -2.01 -6.15
CA ARG A 145 13.60 -1.91 -6.75
C ARG A 145 14.67 -1.41 -5.78
N ASN A 146 14.28 -0.65 -4.78
CA ASN A 146 15.19 -0.09 -3.77
C ASN A 146 15.23 -1.01 -2.54
N ARG A 147 16.01 -2.09 -2.63
CA ARG A 147 16.12 -3.16 -1.62
C ARG A 147 16.37 -2.68 -0.18
N ASN A 148 16.86 -1.44 0.00
CA ASN A 148 17.22 -0.93 1.33
C ASN A 148 16.09 -0.17 2.02
N ASN A 149 15.02 0.19 1.35
CA ASN A 149 14.04 1.10 1.95
C ASN A 149 12.57 0.71 1.74
N GLY A 150 12.19 -0.34 1.14
CA GLY A 150 10.83 -0.92 1.04
C GLY A 150 9.61 0.02 1.11
N VAL A 151 9.80 1.36 1.25
CA VAL A 151 8.77 2.39 1.33
C VAL A 151 9.18 3.58 0.46
N GLN A 152 8.28 4.03 -0.41
CA GLN A 152 8.49 5.21 -1.27
C GLN A 152 7.23 6.08 -1.30
N ILE A 153 7.43 7.40 -1.33
CA ILE A 153 6.36 8.37 -1.60
C ILE A 153 6.42 8.78 -3.07
N PHE A 154 5.27 8.83 -3.72
CA PHE A 154 5.16 9.36 -5.08
C PHE A 154 5.47 10.86 -5.09
N THR A 155 6.39 11.26 -5.98
CA THR A 155 6.73 12.64 -6.25
C THR A 155 6.60 12.91 -7.75
N PRO A 156 5.80 13.88 -8.19
CA PRO A 156 5.54 14.13 -9.63
C PRO A 156 6.79 14.41 -10.48
N THR A 157 7.84 14.96 -9.85
CA THR A 157 9.09 15.33 -10.52
C THR A 157 10.03 14.17 -10.83
N GLN A 158 9.72 12.97 -10.36
CA GLN A 158 10.55 11.80 -10.61
C GLN A 158 10.14 11.09 -11.91
N PRO A 159 11.10 10.60 -12.73
CA PRO A 159 10.78 9.90 -13.96
C PRO A 159 9.89 8.68 -13.70
N VAL A 160 8.80 8.58 -14.45
CA VAL A 160 7.89 7.43 -14.39
C VAL A 160 8.59 6.22 -15.01
N PRO A 161 8.60 5.05 -14.38
CA PRO A 161 9.09 3.82 -15.00
C PRO A 161 8.38 3.58 -16.34
N SER A 162 9.08 2.99 -17.32
CA SER A 162 8.48 2.66 -18.62
C SER A 162 7.25 1.77 -18.43
N ALA A 163 6.23 1.95 -19.28
CA ALA A 163 4.95 1.25 -19.20
C ALA A 163 5.09 -0.30 -19.14
N ASP A 164 6.18 -0.85 -19.70
CA ASP A 164 6.48 -2.28 -19.66
C ASP A 164 6.98 -2.79 -18.30
N SER A 165 7.29 -1.87 -17.38
CA SER A 165 7.80 -2.17 -16.04
C SER A 165 6.70 -2.17 -14.96
N ILE A 166 5.47 -1.78 -15.31
CA ILE A 166 4.34 -1.71 -14.37
C ILE A 166 3.56 -3.02 -14.44
N PRO A 167 3.24 -3.67 -13.31
CA PRO A 167 2.48 -4.91 -13.27
C PRO A 167 1.15 -4.84 -14.03
N ILE A 168 0.75 -5.96 -14.65
CA ILE A 168 -0.44 -6.06 -15.53
C ILE A 168 -1.74 -5.71 -14.77
N GLN A 169 -1.78 -5.87 -13.45
CA GLN A 169 -2.96 -5.60 -12.63
C GLN A 169 -3.31 -4.11 -12.58
N ALA A 170 -2.33 -3.22 -12.54
CA ALA A 170 -2.56 -1.76 -12.62
C ALA A 170 -3.05 -1.33 -14.03
N ARG A 171 -2.72 -2.07 -15.08
CA ARG A 171 -3.22 -1.82 -16.45
C ARG A 171 -4.71 -2.15 -16.62
N ALA A 172 -5.20 -3.19 -15.93
CA ALA A 172 -6.61 -3.59 -16.00
C ALA A 172 -7.55 -2.58 -15.32
N MET A 173 -7.03 -1.79 -14.37
CA MET A 173 -7.81 -0.81 -13.60
C MET A 173 -7.83 0.60 -14.24
N SER A 174 -6.95 0.87 -15.19
CA SER A 174 -6.91 2.16 -15.94
C SER A 174 -7.82 2.18 -17.18
N GLY A 175 -8.55 1.12 -17.46
CA GLY A 175 -9.48 0.95 -18.59
C GLY A 175 -10.96 1.02 -18.24
N LEU A 176 -11.33 1.58 -17.08
CA LEU A 176 -12.71 1.89 -16.68
C LEU A 176 -12.93 3.39 -16.61
#